data_ab54546e8a4f45bb3d290d6411982795
#
_entry.id   ab54546e8a4f45bb3d290d6411982795
#
_cell.length_a   1.000
_cell.length_b   1.000
_cell.length_c   1.000
_cell.angle_alpha   90.00
_cell.angle_beta   90.00
_cell.angle_gamma   90.00
#
_symmetry.space_group_name_H-M   'P 1'
#
loop_
_entity.id
_entity.type
_entity.pdbx_description
1 polymer ?
#
loop_
_entity_poly.entity_id
_entity_poly.type
_entity_poly.pdbx_seq_one_letter_code
_entity_poly.pdbx_strand_id
1 'polypeptide(L)'
;MIELTQEELKQRFNDKIFGQISETADALGLECYVVGGYVRDIFLERPSKDIDVVVVGSGIEMAQALGKHLGKGAHVALFKNFGTAQVKYRGTEVEFVGARKESYQRDSRKPIVEDGTLEDDQNRRDFTINALAVCLNKARFGELVDPFGGINDLKEKVIRTPLDPDITFSDDPLRMMRCIRFATQLGFYIDDNTFESLCRNCERIEIISRERIADELNKIILSPAYFFNTRVSAIRNPASCVPPSMVLMLFTYE
;
A
#
# COMPACT_ATOMS: atom_id res chain seq x y z
N MET A 1 11.88 13.45 4.89
CA MET A 1 10.68 13.19 5.71
C MET A 1 10.46 14.34 6.67
N ILE A 2 9.23 14.83 6.80
CA ILE A 2 8.83 15.85 7.79
C ILE A 2 8.21 15.17 9.01
N GLU A 3 8.42 15.78 10.18
CA GLU A 3 7.64 15.45 11.36
C GLU A 3 6.41 16.35 11.37
N LEU A 4 5.25 15.75 11.58
CA LEU A 4 3.98 16.45 11.64
C LEU A 4 3.35 16.24 13.01
N THR A 5 2.92 17.32 13.61
CA THR A 5 1.97 17.26 14.72
C THR A 5 0.61 16.77 14.21
N GLN A 6 -0.25 16.32 15.10
CA GLN A 6 -1.59 15.88 14.72
C GLN A 6 -2.39 16.98 14.01
N GLU A 7 -2.25 18.22 14.44
CA GLU A 7 -2.96 19.35 13.82
C GLU A 7 -2.41 19.66 12.41
N GLU A 8 -1.10 19.58 12.22
CA GLU A 8 -0.50 19.73 10.88
C GLU A 8 -0.89 18.59 9.95
N LEU A 9 -0.93 17.35 10.45
CA LEU A 9 -1.42 16.21 9.66
C LEU A 9 -2.88 16.41 9.26
N LYS A 10 -3.73 16.82 10.18
CA LYS A 10 -5.14 17.14 9.92
C LYS A 10 -5.30 18.20 8.82
N GLN A 11 -4.43 19.22 8.81
CA GLN A 11 -4.46 20.27 7.78
C GLN A 11 -4.13 19.72 6.37
N ARG A 12 -3.39 18.61 6.26
CA ARG A 12 -3.12 17.96 4.97
C ARG A 12 -4.36 17.32 4.33
N PHE A 13 -5.43 17.15 5.12
CA PHE A 13 -6.73 16.62 4.70
C PHE A 13 -7.82 17.70 4.57
N ASN A 14 -7.43 18.99 4.42
CA ASN A 14 -8.38 20.10 4.27
C ASN A 14 -9.04 20.20 2.89
N ASP A 15 -8.67 19.35 1.91
CA ASP A 15 -9.39 19.30 0.65
C ASP A 15 -10.87 18.92 0.90
N LYS A 16 -11.77 19.61 0.21
CA LYS A 16 -13.23 19.44 0.37
C LYS A 16 -13.68 17.98 0.22
N ILE A 17 -12.98 17.19 -0.60
CA ILE A 17 -13.36 15.79 -0.80
C ILE A 17 -13.29 14.99 0.51
N PHE A 18 -12.27 15.22 1.35
CA PHE A 18 -12.15 14.51 2.63
C PHE A 18 -13.26 14.89 3.62
N GLY A 19 -13.66 16.16 3.65
CA GLY A 19 -14.82 16.60 4.45
C GLY A 19 -16.11 15.92 3.99
N GLN A 20 -16.34 15.81 2.69
CA GLN A 20 -17.51 15.15 2.12
C GLN A 20 -17.53 13.64 2.35
N ILE A 21 -16.34 13.00 2.32
CA ILE A 21 -16.17 11.60 2.71
C ILE A 21 -16.51 11.44 4.19
N SER A 22 -15.98 12.31 5.06
CA SER A 22 -16.25 12.32 6.50
C SER A 22 -17.76 12.41 6.81
N GLU A 23 -18.45 13.39 6.23
CA GLU A 23 -19.88 13.58 6.41
C GLU A 23 -20.70 12.37 5.94
N THR A 24 -20.32 11.79 4.80
CA THR A 24 -21.00 10.62 4.23
C THR A 24 -20.77 9.39 5.10
N ALA A 25 -19.54 9.17 5.57
CA ALA A 25 -19.18 8.04 6.41
C ALA A 25 -19.92 8.09 7.76
N ASP A 26 -19.95 9.26 8.40
CA ASP A 26 -20.67 9.47 9.67
C ASP A 26 -22.17 9.27 9.50
N ALA A 27 -22.76 9.73 8.37
CA ALA A 27 -24.18 9.54 8.09
C ALA A 27 -24.56 8.05 7.89
N LEU A 28 -23.63 7.25 7.39
CA LEU A 28 -23.80 5.79 7.23
C LEU A 28 -23.41 4.99 8.48
N GLY A 29 -22.78 5.63 9.48
CA GLY A 29 -22.22 4.93 10.64
C GLY A 29 -21.03 4.01 10.30
N LEU A 30 -20.29 4.34 9.24
CA LEU A 30 -19.13 3.57 8.78
C LEU A 30 -17.82 4.25 9.21
N GLU A 31 -16.84 3.46 9.62
CA GLU A 31 -15.49 3.96 9.84
C GLU A 31 -14.74 4.02 8.51
N CYS A 32 -14.09 5.15 8.24
CA CYS A 32 -13.33 5.39 7.01
C CYS A 32 -11.93 5.92 7.30
N TYR A 33 -10.97 5.41 6.53
CA TYR A 33 -9.55 5.75 6.69
C TYR A 33 -8.89 5.93 5.33
N VAL A 34 -8.15 7.02 5.13
CA VAL A 34 -7.18 7.09 4.04
C VAL A 34 -5.98 6.24 4.42
N VAL A 35 -5.47 5.45 3.48
CA VAL A 35 -4.46 4.44 3.78
C VAL A 35 -3.32 4.41 2.76
N GLY A 36 -2.23 3.79 3.15
CA GLY A 36 -1.18 3.35 2.23
C GLY A 36 -0.31 4.46 1.66
N GLY A 37 -0.10 4.41 0.33
CA GLY A 37 0.83 5.29 -0.38
C GLY A 37 0.57 6.77 -0.21
N TYR A 38 -0.70 7.17 -0.20
CA TYR A 38 -1.08 8.57 -0.01
C TYR A 38 -0.62 9.11 1.35
N VAL A 39 -0.88 8.36 2.44
CA VAL A 39 -0.47 8.76 3.79
C VAL A 39 1.05 8.81 3.90
N ARG A 40 1.74 7.76 3.43
CA ARG A 40 3.21 7.74 3.39
C ARG A 40 3.79 8.96 2.68
N ASP A 41 3.24 9.31 1.51
CA ASP A 41 3.78 10.35 0.65
C ASP A 41 3.55 11.76 1.23
N ILE A 42 2.55 11.96 2.11
CA ILE A 42 2.42 13.18 2.92
C ILE A 42 3.67 13.40 3.77
N PHE A 43 4.13 12.37 4.51
CA PHE A 43 5.33 12.46 5.37
C PHE A 43 6.64 12.58 4.57
N LEU A 44 6.66 12.06 3.35
CA LEU A 44 7.79 12.17 2.45
C LEU A 44 7.79 13.44 1.59
N GLU A 45 6.76 14.30 1.71
CA GLU A 45 6.53 15.49 0.87
C GLU A 45 6.57 15.18 -0.64
N ARG A 46 6.03 14.02 -1.00
CA ARG A 46 5.91 13.56 -2.38
C ARG A 46 4.49 13.83 -2.89
N PRO A 47 4.35 14.30 -4.13
CA PRO A 47 3.02 14.43 -4.70
C PRO A 47 2.40 13.04 -4.88
N SER A 48 1.19 12.86 -4.36
CA SER A 48 0.37 11.66 -4.58
C SER A 48 -1.02 12.08 -5.02
N LYS A 49 -1.56 11.34 -6.01
CA LYS A 49 -2.93 11.57 -6.52
C LYS A 49 -3.83 10.38 -6.25
N ASP A 50 -3.26 9.24 -5.95
CA ASP A 50 -3.99 7.99 -5.74
C ASP A 50 -4.47 7.94 -4.28
N ILE A 51 -5.75 8.25 -4.06
CA ILE A 51 -6.37 8.28 -2.75
C ILE A 51 -7.11 6.96 -2.55
N ASP A 52 -6.57 6.11 -1.67
CA ASP A 52 -7.19 4.86 -1.27
C ASP A 52 -7.89 5.05 0.08
N VAL A 53 -9.18 4.73 0.14
CA VAL A 53 -9.98 4.78 1.36
C VAL A 53 -10.46 3.38 1.74
N VAL A 54 -10.06 2.93 2.92
CA VAL A 54 -10.58 1.72 3.55
C VAL A 54 -11.81 2.08 4.37
N VAL A 55 -12.86 1.30 4.17
CA VAL A 55 -14.14 1.42 4.88
C VAL A 55 -14.35 0.17 5.71
N VAL A 56 -14.57 0.29 7.02
CA VAL A 56 -15.00 -0.84 7.83
C VAL A 56 -16.48 -1.10 7.53
N GLY A 57 -16.70 -1.97 6.54
CA GLY A 57 -17.97 -2.22 5.90
C GLY A 57 -17.86 -2.19 4.37
N SER A 58 -18.92 -1.80 3.68
CA SER A 58 -18.99 -1.84 2.22
C SER A 58 -18.40 -0.59 1.56
N GLY A 59 -17.23 -0.72 0.90
CA GLY A 59 -16.66 0.34 0.07
C GLY A 59 -17.55 0.74 -1.10
N ILE A 60 -18.33 -0.20 -1.64
CA ILE A 60 -19.30 0.07 -2.71
C ILE A 60 -20.44 0.95 -2.20
N GLU A 61 -21.01 0.64 -1.03
CA GLU A 61 -22.07 1.43 -0.41
C GLU A 61 -21.60 2.86 -0.12
N MET A 62 -20.41 2.98 0.47
CA MET A 62 -19.80 4.29 0.75
C MET A 62 -19.61 5.11 -0.53
N ALA A 63 -19.07 4.53 -1.60
CA ALA A 63 -18.85 5.22 -2.87
C ALA A 63 -20.16 5.66 -3.52
N GLN A 64 -21.21 4.84 -3.46
CA GLN A 64 -22.54 5.18 -3.98
C GLN A 64 -23.20 6.31 -3.20
N ALA A 65 -23.10 6.28 -1.87
CA ALA A 65 -23.61 7.33 -1.01
C ALA A 65 -22.88 8.66 -1.22
N LEU A 66 -21.53 8.61 -1.30
CA LEU A 66 -20.72 9.79 -1.63
C LEU A 66 -21.07 10.36 -3.00
N GLY A 67 -21.24 9.52 -4.01
CA GLY A 67 -21.63 9.95 -5.35
C GLY A 67 -22.98 10.69 -5.36
N LYS A 68 -23.96 10.22 -4.57
CA LYS A 68 -25.24 10.90 -4.37
C LYS A 68 -25.08 12.22 -3.62
N HIS A 69 -24.25 12.25 -2.59
CA HIS A 69 -23.97 13.46 -1.78
C HIS A 69 -23.30 14.56 -2.62
N LEU A 70 -22.33 14.17 -3.48
CA LEU A 70 -21.62 15.09 -4.38
C LEU A 70 -22.51 15.62 -5.53
N GLY A 71 -23.53 14.86 -5.93
CA GLY A 71 -24.51 15.26 -6.93
C GLY A 71 -23.92 15.31 -8.36
N LYS A 72 -24.41 16.29 -9.16
CA LYS A 72 -24.02 16.42 -10.56
C LYS A 72 -22.52 16.62 -10.74
N GLY A 73 -21.90 15.79 -11.57
CA GLY A 73 -20.47 15.81 -11.87
C GLY A 73 -19.63 14.75 -11.12
N ALA A 74 -20.24 14.01 -10.20
CA ALA A 74 -19.62 12.83 -9.62
C ALA A 74 -19.85 11.60 -10.53
N HIS A 75 -18.78 10.87 -10.82
CA HIS A 75 -18.83 9.61 -11.56
C HIS A 75 -18.42 8.48 -10.61
N VAL A 76 -19.29 7.47 -10.47
CA VAL A 76 -19.06 6.31 -9.62
C VAL A 76 -18.89 5.08 -10.49
N ALA A 77 -17.72 4.44 -10.44
CA ALA A 77 -17.44 3.16 -11.07
C ALA A 77 -17.41 2.05 -10.01
N LEU A 78 -18.11 0.94 -10.26
CA LEU A 78 -18.22 -0.17 -9.32
C LEU A 78 -17.50 -1.39 -9.88
N PHE A 79 -16.58 -1.95 -9.10
CA PHE A 79 -15.82 -3.17 -9.41
C PHE A 79 -16.29 -4.31 -8.50
N LYS A 80 -17.52 -4.78 -8.72
CA LYS A 80 -18.21 -5.73 -7.83
C LYS A 80 -17.41 -7.01 -7.57
N ASN A 81 -16.69 -7.51 -8.57
CA ASN A 81 -15.87 -8.73 -8.43
C ASN A 81 -14.69 -8.55 -7.46
N PHE A 82 -14.30 -7.32 -7.19
CA PHE A 82 -13.19 -6.97 -6.29
C PHE A 82 -13.67 -6.31 -4.99
N GLY A 83 -14.97 -6.06 -4.86
CA GLY A 83 -15.52 -5.36 -3.70
C GLY A 83 -15.06 -3.91 -3.60
N THR A 84 -14.60 -3.29 -4.70
CA THR A 84 -14.08 -1.91 -4.74
C THR A 84 -14.96 -1.00 -5.57
N ALA A 85 -14.85 0.29 -5.33
CA ALA A 85 -15.51 1.32 -6.13
C ALA A 85 -14.64 2.56 -6.23
N GLN A 86 -14.76 3.31 -7.32
CA GLN A 86 -14.03 4.54 -7.55
C GLN A 86 -15.03 5.69 -7.69
N VAL A 87 -14.74 6.79 -7.04
CA VAL A 87 -15.47 8.06 -7.20
C VAL A 87 -14.54 9.08 -7.81
N LYS A 88 -14.95 9.61 -8.97
CA LYS A 88 -14.24 10.69 -9.66
C LYS A 88 -15.05 11.95 -9.59
N TYR A 89 -14.48 13.01 -9.03
CA TYR A 89 -15.14 14.30 -8.85
C TYR A 89 -14.15 15.45 -8.97
N ARG A 90 -14.43 16.41 -9.86
CA ARG A 90 -13.63 17.64 -10.08
C ARG A 90 -12.11 17.39 -10.26
N GLY A 91 -11.76 16.30 -10.91
CA GLY A 91 -10.35 15.95 -11.17
C GLY A 91 -9.68 15.15 -10.05
N THR A 92 -10.35 14.92 -8.93
CA THR A 92 -9.90 14.02 -7.87
C THR A 92 -10.53 12.65 -8.06
N GLU A 93 -9.72 11.61 -7.90
CA GLU A 93 -10.16 10.21 -7.91
C GLU A 93 -9.91 9.60 -6.53
N VAL A 94 -10.92 8.91 -6.01
CA VAL A 94 -10.84 8.21 -4.73
C VAL A 94 -11.32 6.79 -4.93
N GLU A 95 -10.49 5.82 -4.54
CA GLU A 95 -10.86 4.41 -4.51
C GLU A 95 -11.34 4.01 -3.11
N PHE A 96 -12.48 3.31 -3.06
CA PHE A 96 -13.07 2.80 -1.83
C PHE A 96 -13.00 1.29 -1.82
N VAL A 97 -12.44 0.74 -0.75
CA VAL A 97 -12.28 -0.70 -0.52
C VAL A 97 -12.87 -1.04 0.84
N GLY A 98 -13.65 -2.11 0.95
CA GLY A 98 -14.03 -2.64 2.25
C GLY A 98 -12.81 -3.16 3.01
N ALA A 99 -12.74 -2.88 4.31
CA ALA A 99 -11.75 -3.50 5.17
C ALA A 99 -11.92 -5.02 5.11
N ARG A 100 -10.85 -5.75 4.92
CA ARG A 100 -10.93 -7.18 4.69
C ARG A 100 -9.83 -7.95 5.38
N LYS A 101 -10.20 -9.15 5.82
CA LYS A 101 -9.30 -10.19 6.25
C LYS A 101 -9.02 -11.10 5.06
N GLU A 102 -7.77 -11.41 4.85
CA GLU A 102 -7.32 -12.31 3.79
C GLU A 102 -6.69 -13.57 4.41
N SER A 103 -7.06 -14.73 3.88
CA SER A 103 -6.38 -15.99 4.18
C SER A 103 -5.92 -16.64 2.89
N TYR A 104 -4.71 -17.22 2.89
CA TYR A 104 -4.06 -17.74 1.70
C TYR A 104 -3.87 -19.26 1.79
N GLN A 105 -3.99 -19.91 0.65
CA GLN A 105 -3.61 -21.32 0.49
C GLN A 105 -2.21 -21.37 -0.13
N ARG A 106 -1.38 -22.33 0.31
CA ARG A 106 0.03 -22.42 -0.06
C ARG A 106 0.27 -22.43 -1.58
N ASP A 107 -0.63 -23.05 -2.34
CA ASP A 107 -0.49 -23.23 -3.79
C ASP A 107 -1.25 -22.18 -4.62
N SER A 108 -1.80 -21.16 -3.97
CA SER A 108 -2.56 -20.11 -4.61
C SER A 108 -2.28 -18.76 -3.97
N ARG A 109 -2.00 -17.77 -4.81
CA ARG A 109 -1.94 -16.36 -4.38
C ARG A 109 -3.31 -15.68 -4.30
N LYS A 110 -4.40 -16.40 -4.67
CA LYS A 110 -5.75 -15.85 -4.56
C LYS A 110 -6.23 -16.02 -3.13
N PRO A 111 -6.42 -14.92 -2.36
CA PRO A 111 -6.91 -15.03 -0.99
C PRO A 111 -8.38 -15.44 -0.97
N ILE A 112 -8.75 -16.09 0.10
CA ILE A 112 -10.13 -16.10 0.58
C ILE A 112 -10.31 -14.77 1.31
N VAL A 113 -11.32 -14.02 0.92
CA VAL A 113 -11.58 -12.67 1.42
C VAL A 113 -12.84 -12.68 2.27
N GLU A 114 -12.74 -12.15 3.47
CA GLU A 114 -13.86 -11.95 4.40
C GLU A 114 -13.88 -10.48 4.84
N ASP A 115 -15.04 -9.99 5.27
CA ASP A 115 -15.12 -8.67 5.89
C ASP A 115 -14.24 -8.63 7.13
N GLY A 116 -13.51 -7.55 7.30
CA GLY A 116 -12.52 -7.39 8.36
C GLY A 116 -12.59 -6.02 9.03
N THR A 117 -11.73 -5.86 10.02
CA THR A 117 -11.47 -4.60 10.71
C THR A 117 -10.36 -3.82 10.02
N LEU A 118 -10.11 -2.57 10.45
CA LEU A 118 -8.93 -1.81 10.00
C LEU A 118 -7.63 -2.57 10.32
N GLU A 119 -7.56 -3.21 11.48
CA GLU A 119 -6.39 -3.99 11.89
C GLU A 119 -6.15 -5.17 10.94
N ASP A 120 -7.19 -5.90 10.56
CA ASP A 120 -7.09 -6.98 9.56
C ASP A 120 -6.56 -6.44 8.22
N ASP A 121 -7.05 -5.28 7.78
CA ASP A 121 -6.57 -4.65 6.54
C ASP A 121 -5.11 -4.21 6.65
N GLN A 122 -4.69 -3.66 7.78
CA GLN A 122 -3.30 -3.26 8.00
C GLN A 122 -2.37 -4.46 8.11
N ASN A 123 -2.79 -5.55 8.77
CA ASN A 123 -2.02 -6.79 8.93
C ASN A 123 -1.67 -7.46 7.59
N ARG A 124 -2.58 -7.39 6.60
CA ARG A 124 -2.37 -8.00 5.27
C ARG A 124 -1.49 -7.17 4.33
N ARG A 125 -1.10 -5.95 4.70
CA ARG A 125 -0.30 -5.07 3.83
C ARG A 125 1.14 -5.55 3.71
N ASP A 126 1.78 -5.09 2.64
CA ASP A 126 3.14 -5.52 2.29
C ASP A 126 4.21 -4.97 3.25
N PHE A 127 4.16 -3.65 3.55
CA PHE A 127 5.19 -2.99 4.35
C PHE A 127 4.57 -2.02 5.38
N THR A 128 5.27 -1.82 6.49
CA THR A 128 4.86 -0.92 7.58
C THR A 128 4.56 0.49 7.09
N ILE A 129 5.40 1.02 6.20
CA ILE A 129 5.25 2.35 5.60
C ILE A 129 4.01 2.49 4.71
N ASN A 130 3.43 1.38 4.25
CA ASN A 130 2.21 1.32 3.47
C ASN A 130 1.00 0.89 4.31
N ALA A 131 1.21 0.58 5.60
CA ALA A 131 0.15 0.22 6.55
C ALA A 131 -0.35 1.42 7.37
N LEU A 132 0.20 2.61 7.13
CA LEU A 132 -0.27 3.85 7.74
C LEU A 132 -1.70 4.16 7.32
N ALA A 133 -2.52 4.60 8.28
CA ALA A 133 -3.89 5.02 8.05
C ALA A 133 -4.20 6.33 8.76
N VAL A 134 -5.09 7.16 8.20
CA VAL A 134 -5.57 8.39 8.82
C VAL A 134 -7.09 8.35 8.84
N CYS A 135 -7.68 8.51 10.02
CA CYS A 135 -9.11 8.49 10.23
C CYS A 135 -9.79 9.69 9.56
N LEU A 136 -10.89 9.46 8.86
CA LEU A 136 -11.70 10.49 8.23
C LEU A 136 -13.00 10.79 8.98
N ASN A 137 -13.44 9.97 9.93
CA ASN A 137 -14.63 10.23 10.72
C ASN A 137 -14.45 11.48 11.59
N LYS A 138 -15.48 12.31 11.67
CA LYS A 138 -15.44 13.63 12.32
C LYS A 138 -14.87 13.60 13.74
N ALA A 139 -15.25 12.59 14.54
CA ALA A 139 -14.82 12.47 15.93
C ALA A 139 -13.29 12.28 16.08
N ARG A 140 -12.63 11.66 15.07
CA ARG A 140 -11.20 11.33 15.07
C ARG A 140 -10.49 11.83 13.80
N PHE A 141 -11.04 12.84 13.14
CA PHE A 141 -10.56 13.33 11.85
C PHE A 141 -9.08 13.76 11.93
N GLY A 142 -8.27 13.19 11.04
CA GLY A 142 -6.83 13.45 10.98
C GLY A 142 -6.00 12.62 11.96
N GLU A 143 -6.62 11.74 12.77
CA GLU A 143 -5.88 10.86 13.67
C GLU A 143 -5.11 9.78 12.89
N LEU A 144 -3.80 9.71 13.13
CA LEU A 144 -2.92 8.70 12.55
C LEU A 144 -3.06 7.37 13.31
N VAL A 145 -3.21 6.29 12.55
CA VAL A 145 -3.20 4.90 13.05
C VAL A 145 -1.98 4.20 12.47
N ASP A 146 -1.00 3.93 13.32
CA ASP A 146 0.30 3.32 12.96
C ASP A 146 0.67 2.21 13.96
N PRO A 147 0.04 1.02 13.87
CA PRO A 147 0.27 -0.06 14.83
C PRO A 147 1.65 -0.73 14.68
N PHE A 148 2.34 -0.52 13.55
CA PHE A 148 3.60 -1.21 13.23
C PHE A 148 4.84 -0.30 13.29
N GLY A 149 4.68 0.97 13.66
CA GLY A 149 5.79 1.92 13.69
C GLY A 149 6.28 2.33 12.30
N GLY A 150 5.40 2.37 11.31
CA GLY A 150 5.72 2.76 9.94
C GLY A 150 6.31 4.18 9.85
N ILE A 151 5.93 5.10 10.76
CA ILE A 151 6.55 6.43 10.87
C ILE A 151 8.03 6.33 11.25
N ASN A 152 8.39 5.43 12.16
CA ASN A 152 9.78 5.21 12.50
C ASN A 152 10.56 4.61 11.34
N ASP A 153 9.99 3.63 10.65
CA ASP A 153 10.62 3.05 9.45
C ASP A 153 10.78 4.10 8.33
N LEU A 154 9.86 5.05 8.19
CA LEU A 154 10.03 6.20 7.29
C LEU A 154 11.20 7.10 7.70
N LYS A 155 11.38 7.36 9.00
CA LYS A 155 12.51 8.16 9.54
C LYS A 155 13.84 7.48 9.29
N GLU A 156 13.90 6.19 9.56
CA GLU A 156 15.08 5.35 9.40
C GLU A 156 15.33 4.94 7.94
N LYS A 157 14.38 5.23 7.05
CA LYS A 157 14.41 4.84 5.64
C LYS A 157 14.51 3.33 5.46
N VAL A 158 13.64 2.59 6.12
CA VAL A 158 13.63 1.12 6.14
C VAL A 158 12.36 0.59 5.49
N ILE A 159 12.49 -0.48 4.70
CA ILE A 159 11.39 -1.30 4.19
C ILE A 159 11.31 -2.55 5.06
N ARG A 160 10.21 -2.67 5.80
CA ARG A 160 9.93 -3.77 6.73
C ARG A 160 8.50 -4.25 6.56
N THR A 161 8.27 -5.56 6.70
CA THR A 161 6.91 -6.13 6.70
C THR A 161 6.20 -5.87 8.03
N PRO A 162 4.86 -5.66 8.04
CA PRO A 162 4.10 -5.47 9.27
C PRO A 162 4.17 -6.69 10.20
N LEU A 163 4.06 -7.87 9.62
CA LEU A 163 4.10 -9.17 10.31
C LEU A 163 5.34 -9.95 9.86
N ASP A 164 5.36 -11.25 10.22
CA ASP A 164 6.41 -12.18 9.81
C ASP A 164 6.63 -12.11 8.28
N PRO A 165 7.85 -11.77 7.83
CA PRO A 165 8.13 -11.65 6.41
C PRO A 165 8.00 -12.98 5.65
N ASP A 166 8.24 -14.13 6.27
CA ASP A 166 8.08 -15.42 5.62
C ASP A 166 6.59 -15.68 5.29
N ILE A 167 5.68 -15.30 6.17
CA ILE A 167 4.23 -15.35 5.89
C ILE A 167 3.88 -14.34 4.81
N THR A 168 4.33 -13.10 4.95
CA THR A 168 4.05 -12.00 4.01
C THR A 168 4.44 -12.33 2.57
N PHE A 169 5.62 -12.93 2.36
CA PHE A 169 6.11 -13.30 1.03
C PHE A 169 5.55 -14.64 0.54
N SER A 170 5.22 -15.54 1.46
CA SER A 170 4.52 -16.78 1.11
C SER A 170 3.11 -16.53 0.62
N ASP A 171 2.39 -15.59 1.21
CA ASP A 171 1.01 -15.25 0.88
C ASP A 171 0.90 -14.62 -0.52
N ASP A 172 1.71 -13.62 -0.82
CA ASP A 172 1.82 -13.03 -2.16
C ASP A 172 3.30 -12.80 -2.53
N PRO A 173 3.92 -13.73 -3.27
CA PRO A 173 5.32 -13.61 -3.68
C PRO A 173 5.65 -12.36 -4.52
N LEU A 174 4.65 -11.70 -5.13
CA LEU A 174 4.86 -10.43 -5.82
C LEU A 174 5.35 -9.35 -4.87
N ARG A 175 5.08 -9.47 -3.56
CA ARG A 175 5.57 -8.53 -2.54
C ARG A 175 7.09 -8.51 -2.46
N MET A 176 7.80 -9.58 -2.87
CA MET A 176 9.26 -9.57 -2.99
C MET A 176 9.75 -8.56 -4.05
N MET A 177 9.11 -8.55 -5.24
CA MET A 177 9.41 -7.55 -6.27
C MET A 177 9.04 -6.15 -5.81
N ARG A 178 7.89 -6.01 -5.12
CA ARG A 178 7.47 -4.73 -4.53
C ARG A 178 8.45 -4.24 -3.46
N CYS A 179 9.05 -5.13 -2.66
CA CYS A 179 10.10 -4.80 -1.68
C CYS A 179 11.27 -4.11 -2.36
N ILE A 180 11.82 -4.75 -3.41
CA ILE A 180 12.92 -4.19 -4.21
C ILE A 180 12.51 -2.86 -4.85
N ARG A 181 11.29 -2.79 -5.40
CA ARG A 181 10.77 -1.56 -6.01
C ARG A 181 10.69 -0.41 -5.02
N PHE A 182 10.10 -0.61 -3.85
CA PHE A 182 9.98 0.47 -2.88
C PHE A 182 11.35 0.88 -2.32
N ALA A 183 12.24 -0.07 -2.04
CA ALA A 183 13.61 0.23 -1.65
C ALA A 183 14.31 1.11 -2.71
N THR A 184 14.15 0.78 -4.00
CA THR A 184 14.74 1.54 -5.11
C THR A 184 14.07 2.91 -5.29
N GLN A 185 12.73 2.97 -5.34
CA GLN A 185 11.99 4.20 -5.60
C GLN A 185 12.11 5.25 -4.49
N LEU A 186 12.21 4.78 -3.24
CA LEU A 186 12.30 5.65 -2.06
C LEU A 186 13.74 5.91 -1.63
N GLY A 187 14.71 5.11 -2.12
CA GLY A 187 16.10 5.15 -1.64
C GLY A 187 16.22 4.65 -0.21
N PHE A 188 15.44 3.60 0.14
CA PHE A 188 15.38 3.02 1.48
C PHE A 188 16.17 1.72 1.54
N TYR A 189 16.60 1.33 2.73
CA TYR A 189 17.19 0.03 3.01
C TYR A 189 16.09 -1.02 3.24
N ILE A 190 16.39 -2.27 2.96
CA ILE A 190 15.52 -3.39 3.36
C ILE A 190 16.01 -3.87 4.72
N ASP A 191 15.10 -4.04 5.67
CA ASP A 191 15.37 -4.63 6.97
C ASP A 191 16.00 -6.02 6.81
N ASP A 192 16.99 -6.35 7.63
CA ASP A 192 17.80 -7.56 7.47
C ASP A 192 16.94 -8.84 7.51
N ASN A 193 15.98 -8.93 8.45
CA ASN A 193 15.09 -10.08 8.55
C ASN A 193 14.14 -10.17 7.34
N THR A 194 13.64 -9.03 6.87
CA THR A 194 12.82 -8.94 5.65
C THR A 194 13.62 -9.38 4.42
N PHE A 195 14.88 -8.98 4.31
CA PHE A 195 15.76 -9.37 3.21
C PHE A 195 16.12 -10.85 3.23
N GLU A 196 16.46 -11.41 4.39
CA GLU A 196 16.72 -12.84 4.54
C GLU A 196 15.53 -13.69 4.14
N SER A 197 14.32 -13.28 4.55
CA SER A 197 13.08 -13.94 4.17
C SER A 197 12.82 -13.84 2.66
N LEU A 198 13.08 -12.68 2.05
CA LEU A 198 13.00 -12.51 0.60
C LEU A 198 13.90 -13.53 -0.11
N CYS A 199 15.14 -13.72 0.36
CA CYS A 199 16.05 -14.70 -0.20
C CYS A 199 15.53 -16.14 -0.03
N ARG A 200 14.99 -16.50 1.14
CA ARG A 200 14.46 -17.85 1.40
C ARG A 200 13.24 -18.18 0.54
N ASN A 201 12.40 -17.18 0.24
CA ASN A 201 11.15 -17.36 -0.48
C ASN A 201 11.25 -17.09 -1.99
N CYS A 202 12.43 -16.75 -2.53
CA CYS A 202 12.60 -16.25 -3.89
C CYS A 202 12.06 -17.20 -4.98
N GLU A 203 12.15 -18.52 -4.80
CA GLU A 203 11.65 -19.51 -5.77
C GLU A 203 10.12 -19.43 -5.93
N ARG A 204 9.41 -18.94 -4.93
CA ARG A 204 7.94 -18.79 -5.00
C ARG A 204 7.48 -17.76 -6.04
N ILE A 205 8.39 -16.94 -6.58
CA ILE A 205 8.06 -15.99 -7.66
C ILE A 205 7.51 -16.71 -8.91
N GLU A 206 7.81 -17.99 -9.09
CA GLU A 206 7.37 -18.79 -10.23
C GLU A 206 5.84 -18.93 -10.34
N ILE A 207 5.10 -18.78 -9.22
CA ILE A 207 3.63 -18.81 -9.25
C ILE A 207 3.01 -17.49 -9.74
N ILE A 208 3.81 -16.44 -9.93
CA ILE A 208 3.38 -15.13 -10.39
C ILE A 208 3.38 -15.08 -11.91
N SER A 209 2.36 -14.47 -12.50
CA SER A 209 2.33 -14.29 -13.95
C SER A 209 3.46 -13.36 -14.43
N ARG A 210 3.98 -13.65 -15.60
CA ARG A 210 5.10 -12.88 -16.20
C ARG A 210 4.76 -11.40 -16.38
N GLU A 211 3.51 -11.08 -16.72
CA GLU A 211 3.04 -9.70 -16.90
C GLU A 211 3.20 -8.90 -15.61
N ARG A 212 2.85 -9.49 -14.45
CA ARG A 212 2.98 -8.81 -13.16
C ARG A 212 4.42 -8.63 -12.73
N ILE A 213 5.26 -9.62 -13.00
CA ILE A 213 6.70 -9.51 -12.76
C ILE A 213 7.28 -8.38 -13.64
N ALA A 214 6.92 -8.37 -14.94
CA ALA A 214 7.36 -7.33 -15.88
C ALA A 214 6.90 -5.92 -15.45
N ASP A 215 5.67 -5.77 -14.96
CA ASP A 215 5.16 -4.50 -14.47
C ASP A 215 5.97 -3.96 -13.29
N GLU A 216 6.28 -4.80 -12.29
CA GLU A 216 7.10 -4.39 -11.16
C GLU A 216 8.56 -4.12 -11.60
N LEU A 217 9.11 -4.95 -12.48
CA LEU A 217 10.45 -4.76 -13.03
C LEU A 217 10.58 -3.44 -13.79
N ASN A 218 9.61 -3.11 -14.65
CA ASN A 218 9.57 -1.84 -15.35
C ASN A 218 9.56 -0.66 -14.40
N LYS A 219 8.78 -0.72 -13.31
CA LYS A 219 8.76 0.31 -12.27
C LYS A 219 10.08 0.44 -11.54
N ILE A 220 10.83 -0.65 -11.36
CA ILE A 220 12.18 -0.64 -10.78
C ILE A 220 13.15 0.05 -11.74
N ILE A 221 13.21 -0.40 -13.00
CA ILE A 221 14.16 0.10 -14.01
C ILE A 221 13.93 1.58 -14.33
N LEU A 222 12.68 1.99 -14.42
CA LEU A 222 12.29 3.38 -14.71
C LEU A 222 12.38 4.31 -13.48
N SER A 223 12.77 3.77 -12.32
CA SER A 223 12.93 4.59 -11.11
C SER A 223 14.13 5.53 -11.24
N PRO A 224 13.97 6.83 -10.93
CA PRO A 224 15.09 7.79 -10.94
C PRO A 224 16.26 7.39 -10.05
N ALA A 225 16.00 6.64 -8.97
CA ALA A 225 17.01 6.18 -8.04
C ALA A 225 17.71 4.88 -8.45
N TYR A 226 17.27 4.22 -9.54
CA TYR A 226 17.86 2.96 -10.00
C TYR A 226 19.39 3.06 -10.21
N PHE A 227 19.86 4.14 -10.84
CA PHE A 227 21.29 4.34 -11.10
C PHE A 227 22.11 4.67 -9.84
N PHE A 228 21.50 5.23 -8.81
CA PHE A 228 22.19 5.56 -7.57
C PHE A 228 22.22 4.36 -6.61
N ASN A 229 21.21 3.51 -6.65
CA ASN A 229 21.06 2.36 -5.75
C ASN A 229 21.73 1.08 -6.23
N THR A 230 22.25 1.00 -7.46
CA THR A 230 23.15 -0.08 -7.88
C THR A 230 24.50 -0.05 -7.12
N ARG A 231 24.83 1.04 -6.44
CA ARG A 231 25.86 1.07 -5.37
C ARG A 231 25.28 0.81 -3.99
N VAL A 232 23.98 0.58 -3.89
CA VAL A 232 23.37 0.29 -2.61
C VAL A 232 23.94 -1.00 -2.12
N SER A 233 24.76 -0.88 -1.24
CA SER A 233 24.97 -1.61 0.02
C SER A 233 23.74 -2.39 0.58
N ALA A 234 22.57 -2.36 -0.05
CA ALA A 234 21.54 -3.40 0.07
C ALA A 234 22.13 -4.78 -0.28
N ILE A 235 23.22 -4.75 -1.03
CA ILE A 235 24.09 -5.88 -1.29
C ILE A 235 25.37 -5.65 -0.49
N ARG A 236 25.28 -5.74 0.83
CA ARG A 236 26.49 -5.90 1.66
C ARG A 236 27.27 -7.15 1.28
N ASN A 237 26.69 -8.03 0.45
CA ASN A 237 27.37 -9.15 -0.16
C ASN A 237 26.61 -9.64 -1.43
N PRO A 238 26.88 -9.09 -2.64
CA PRO A 238 26.14 -9.47 -3.84
C PRO A 238 26.35 -10.92 -4.27
N ALA A 239 27.36 -11.58 -3.77
CA ALA A 239 27.76 -12.90 -4.24
C ALA A 239 27.04 -14.06 -3.53
N SER A 240 26.31 -13.84 -2.45
CA SER A 240 25.79 -14.93 -1.63
C SER A 240 24.26 -15.03 -1.48
N CYS A 241 23.50 -14.01 -1.86
CA CYS A 241 22.07 -13.95 -1.47
C CYS A 241 21.07 -13.64 -2.59
N VAL A 242 21.49 -13.25 -3.78
CA VAL A 242 20.58 -13.21 -4.94
C VAL A 242 20.78 -14.51 -5.71
N PRO A 243 19.82 -15.44 -5.66
CA PRO A 243 20.00 -16.69 -6.41
C PRO A 243 20.18 -16.37 -7.89
N PRO A 244 21.03 -17.13 -8.59
CA PRO A 244 21.28 -16.95 -10.04
C PRO A 244 19.98 -16.89 -10.85
N SER A 245 18.93 -17.58 -10.42
CA SER A 245 17.58 -17.55 -11.02
C SER A 245 16.94 -16.18 -10.96
N MET A 246 17.10 -15.42 -9.87
CA MET A 246 16.53 -14.08 -9.74
C MET A 246 17.37 -13.03 -10.49
N VAL A 247 18.70 -13.21 -10.53
CA VAL A 247 19.59 -12.41 -11.39
C VAL A 247 19.34 -12.75 -12.85
N LEU A 248 19.19 -14.05 -13.21
CA LEU A 248 18.86 -14.48 -14.55
C LEU A 248 17.50 -13.93 -15.02
N MET A 249 16.46 -13.93 -14.18
CA MET A 249 15.16 -13.32 -14.50
C MET A 249 15.25 -11.81 -14.74
N LEU A 250 16.19 -11.12 -14.10
CA LEU A 250 16.42 -9.68 -14.33
C LEU A 250 17.20 -9.40 -15.62
N PHE A 251 17.94 -10.39 -16.16
CA PHE A 251 18.85 -10.19 -17.31
C PHE A 251 18.60 -11.10 -18.52
N THR A 252 17.72 -12.10 -18.43
CA THR A 252 17.37 -12.96 -19.57
C THR A 252 15.99 -12.62 -20.12
N TYR A 253 15.84 -11.42 -20.66
CA TYR A 253 14.81 -11.11 -21.63
C TYR A 253 15.46 -11.08 -23.01
N GLU A 254 15.41 -12.19 -23.70
CA GLU A 254 15.31 -12.25 -25.17
C GLU A 254 13.87 -12.51 -25.56
#